data_75854af94783e15f4af55d6a6ef9ed30
#
_entry.id   75854af94783e15f4af55d6a6ef9ed30
#
_cell.length_a   1.000
_cell.length_b   1.000
_cell.length_c   1.000
_cell.angle_alpha   90.00
_cell.angle_beta   90.00
_cell.angle_gamma   90.00
#
_symmetry.space_group_name_H-M   'P 1'
#
loop_
_entity.id
_entity.type
_entity.pdbx_description
1 polymer ?
#
loop_
_entity_poly.entity_id
_entity_poly.type
_entity_poly.pdbx_seq_one_letter_code
_entity_poly.pdbx_strand_id
1 'polypeptide(L)'
;MTMSETKISDGLPQIQIQTDRGNMTIEMFEDDAPNTVANMISLIEKGYYDGLNFHRVIPDFMIQGGCPQGTGTGGPGYDFDDECTPERRHGSAGILSMANAGPGTNGSQFFITHGPTPHLDGKHTVFGKVIEGLKVVNEIKQEDVMERVLVLQKRDHVYEVETL
;
A
#
# COMPACT_ATOMS: atom_id res chain seq x y z
N MET A 1 10.74 9.80 23.24
CA MET A 1 10.22 9.47 21.92
C MET A 1 10.65 8.09 21.52
N THR A 2 9.72 7.29 21.18
CA THR A 2 10.02 5.97 20.65
C THR A 2 10.16 6.05 19.14
N MET A 3 11.30 5.75 18.65
CA MET A 3 11.46 5.52 17.23
C MET A 3 11.08 4.09 16.94
N SER A 4 10.26 3.90 15.95
CA SER A 4 10.01 2.57 15.45
C SER A 4 11.30 2.06 14.83
N GLU A 5 11.86 1.05 15.41
CA GLU A 5 13.02 0.41 14.84
C GLU A 5 12.56 -0.57 13.77
N THR A 6 13.00 -0.31 12.54
CA THR A 6 12.78 -1.26 11.46
C THR A 6 13.69 -2.45 11.67
N LYS A 7 13.09 -3.64 11.72
CA LYS A 7 13.85 -4.89 11.81
C LYS A 7 14.42 -5.25 10.44
N ILE A 8 15.68 -5.62 10.41
CA ILE A 8 16.31 -6.18 9.20
C ILE A 8 16.13 -7.69 9.23
N SER A 9 15.62 -8.27 8.16
CA SER A 9 15.33 -9.69 8.04
C SER A 9 15.35 -10.12 6.58
N ASP A 10 15.65 -11.38 6.33
CA ASP A 10 15.58 -11.95 4.97
C ASP A 10 14.14 -12.27 4.54
N GLY A 11 13.19 -12.23 5.46
CA GLY A 11 11.78 -12.44 5.16
C GLY A 11 11.17 -11.28 4.37
N LEU A 12 9.94 -11.46 3.88
CA LEU A 12 9.25 -10.40 3.17
C LEU A 12 9.08 -9.17 4.06
N PRO A 13 9.21 -7.97 3.50
CA PRO A 13 8.99 -6.74 4.27
C PRO A 13 7.58 -6.66 4.86
N GLN A 14 7.47 -5.95 5.98
CA GLN A 14 6.18 -5.70 6.63
C GLN A 14 6.07 -4.23 6.95
N ILE A 15 4.89 -3.67 6.71
CA ILE A 15 4.56 -2.29 7.06
C ILE A 15 3.34 -2.27 7.98
N GLN A 16 3.17 -1.16 8.68
CA GLN A 16 2.00 -0.96 9.54
C GLN A 16 1.38 0.42 9.26
N ILE A 17 0.08 0.44 9.05
CA ILE A 17 -0.71 1.67 8.94
C ILE A 17 -1.46 1.84 10.27
N GLN A 18 -1.24 2.96 10.95
CA GLN A 18 -1.88 3.27 12.22
C GLN A 18 -3.00 4.28 12.02
N THR A 19 -4.18 3.95 12.52
CA THR A 19 -5.37 4.80 12.44
C THR A 19 -6.08 4.85 13.78
N ASP A 20 -7.03 5.78 13.94
CA ASP A 20 -7.93 5.85 15.09
C ASP A 20 -8.71 4.55 15.35
N ARG A 21 -8.93 3.77 14.31
CA ARG A 21 -9.73 2.55 14.41
C ARG A 21 -8.90 1.32 14.71
N GLY A 22 -7.57 1.48 14.73
CA GLY A 22 -6.62 0.41 14.98
C GLY A 22 -5.54 0.37 13.93
N ASN A 23 -4.72 -0.66 13.97
CA ASN A 23 -3.57 -0.83 13.10
C ASN A 23 -3.78 -1.95 12.09
N MET A 24 -3.22 -1.75 10.90
CA MET A 24 -3.19 -2.77 9.85
C MET A 24 -1.74 -3.11 9.57
N THR A 25 -1.36 -4.38 9.74
CA THR A 25 -0.02 -4.87 9.42
C THR A 25 -0.10 -5.62 8.11
N ILE A 26 0.80 -5.28 7.19
CA ILE A 26 0.76 -5.76 5.80
C ILE A 26 2.10 -6.39 5.44
N GLU A 27 2.05 -7.61 4.90
CA GLU A 27 3.22 -8.26 4.32
C GLU A 27 3.34 -7.84 2.86
N MET A 28 4.56 -7.45 2.45
CA MET A 28 4.82 -6.91 1.12
C MET A 28 5.47 -7.97 0.24
N PHE A 29 4.97 -8.13 -0.98
CA PHE A 29 5.43 -9.15 -1.93
C PHE A 29 6.61 -8.66 -2.76
N GLU A 30 7.75 -8.47 -2.10
CA GLU A 30 8.94 -7.90 -2.75
C GLU A 30 9.45 -8.74 -3.92
N ASP A 31 9.36 -10.07 -3.82
CA ASP A 31 9.87 -10.95 -4.86
C ASP A 31 9.04 -10.87 -6.15
N ASP A 32 7.76 -10.54 -6.05
CA ASP A 32 6.85 -10.45 -7.19
C ASP A 32 6.70 -9.04 -7.73
N ALA A 33 6.84 -8.03 -6.87
CA ALA A 33 6.67 -6.62 -7.22
C ALA A 33 7.77 -5.77 -6.58
N PRO A 34 9.04 -6.02 -6.91
CA PRO A 34 10.16 -5.37 -6.21
C PRO A 34 10.17 -3.85 -6.34
N ASN A 35 9.83 -3.32 -7.49
CA ASN A 35 9.82 -1.87 -7.71
C ASN A 35 8.67 -1.19 -6.98
N THR A 36 7.50 -1.80 -7.00
CA THR A 36 6.31 -1.29 -6.29
C THR A 36 6.54 -1.28 -4.77
N VAL A 37 7.12 -2.36 -4.24
CA VAL A 37 7.48 -2.44 -2.82
C VAL A 37 8.55 -1.41 -2.47
N ALA A 38 9.57 -1.26 -3.31
CA ALA A 38 10.62 -0.27 -3.11
C ALA A 38 10.05 1.15 -3.07
N ASN A 39 9.12 1.45 -3.95
CA ASN A 39 8.44 2.75 -3.98
C ASN A 39 7.74 3.04 -2.65
N MET A 40 6.92 2.11 -2.19
CA MET A 40 6.15 2.33 -0.96
C MET A 40 7.04 2.42 0.27
N ILE A 41 8.03 1.55 0.40
CA ILE A 41 8.97 1.60 1.53
C ILE A 41 9.72 2.93 1.53
N SER A 42 10.22 3.37 0.37
CA SER A 42 10.91 4.66 0.22
C SER A 42 10.04 5.83 0.67
N LEU A 43 8.78 5.86 0.24
CA LEU A 43 7.83 6.92 0.60
C LEU A 43 7.49 6.88 2.10
N ILE A 44 7.30 5.68 2.66
CA ILE A 44 7.03 5.52 4.09
C ILE A 44 8.19 6.08 4.91
N GLU A 45 9.42 5.75 4.54
CA GLU A 45 10.60 6.19 5.28
C GLU A 45 10.81 7.70 5.23
N LYS A 46 10.26 8.35 4.21
CA LYS A 46 10.27 9.82 4.10
C LYS A 46 9.14 10.50 4.86
N GLY A 47 8.24 9.73 5.48
CA GLY A 47 7.06 10.26 6.15
C GLY A 47 5.96 10.73 5.20
N TYR A 48 6.00 10.31 3.94
CA TYR A 48 5.09 10.77 2.89
C TYR A 48 3.62 10.48 3.21
N TYR A 49 3.34 9.29 3.76
CA TYR A 49 1.97 8.85 4.04
C TYR A 49 1.40 9.38 5.36
N ASP A 50 2.24 9.87 6.25
CA ASP A 50 1.79 10.33 7.58
C ASP A 50 0.82 11.49 7.43
N GLY A 51 -0.37 11.35 8.01
CA GLY A 51 -1.42 12.37 7.94
C GLY A 51 -2.27 12.35 6.68
N LEU A 52 -1.99 11.46 5.71
CA LEU A 52 -2.83 11.31 4.53
C LEU A 52 -4.09 10.52 4.89
N ASN A 53 -5.15 10.70 4.08
CA ASN A 53 -6.43 10.06 4.37
C ASN A 53 -6.78 8.95 3.37
N PHE A 54 -7.80 8.17 3.74
CA PHE A 54 -8.47 7.27 2.82
C PHE A 54 -9.57 8.08 2.12
N HIS A 55 -9.21 8.72 1.01
CA HIS A 55 -10.08 9.67 0.33
C HIS A 55 -11.23 8.99 -0.43
N ARG A 56 -11.16 7.68 -0.64
CA ARG A 56 -12.19 6.91 -1.34
C ARG A 56 -12.40 5.57 -0.64
N VAL A 57 -13.59 5.38 -0.11
CA VAL A 57 -13.96 4.11 0.53
C VAL A 57 -15.29 3.66 -0.07
N ILE A 58 -15.29 2.49 -0.69
CA ILE A 58 -16.50 1.90 -1.27
C ILE A 58 -16.77 0.61 -0.49
N PRO A 59 -17.87 0.57 0.30
CA PRO A 59 -18.24 -0.62 1.07
C PRO A 59 -18.30 -1.87 0.19
N ASP A 60 -17.82 -2.99 0.73
CA ASP A 60 -17.77 -4.28 0.06
C ASP A 60 -16.86 -4.32 -1.17
N PHE A 61 -16.06 -3.27 -1.38
CA PHE A 61 -15.11 -3.20 -2.49
C PHE A 61 -13.69 -2.94 -1.98
N MET A 62 -13.38 -1.70 -1.56
CA MET A 62 -12.01 -1.37 -1.16
C MET A 62 -11.95 -0.05 -0.36
N ILE A 63 -10.80 0.16 0.29
CA ILE A 63 -10.41 1.45 0.84
C ILE A 63 -9.18 1.95 0.07
N GLN A 64 -9.18 3.20 -0.34
CA GLN A 64 -8.12 3.79 -1.16
C GLN A 64 -7.57 5.06 -0.53
N GLY A 65 -6.25 5.17 -0.49
CA GLY A 65 -5.59 6.34 0.08
C GLY A 65 -4.22 6.58 -0.56
N GLY A 66 -3.46 7.50 0.03
CA GLY A 66 -2.12 7.80 -0.42
C GLY A 66 -2.01 8.97 -1.40
N CYS A 67 -3.09 9.73 -1.61
CA CYS A 67 -3.05 10.95 -2.39
C CYS A 67 -2.66 12.14 -1.49
N PRO A 68 -1.56 12.85 -1.79
CA PRO A 68 -1.11 13.96 -0.93
C PRO A 68 -2.12 15.11 -0.83
N GLN A 69 -2.97 15.33 -1.84
CA GLN A 69 -4.04 16.32 -1.78
C GLN A 69 -5.36 15.78 -1.22
N GLY A 70 -5.47 14.46 -1.03
CA GLY A 70 -6.71 13.85 -0.57
C GLY A 70 -7.85 13.88 -1.58
N THR A 71 -7.56 14.09 -2.87
CA THR A 71 -8.55 14.26 -3.93
C THR A 71 -8.56 13.12 -4.96
N GLY A 72 -7.53 12.26 -4.93
CA GLY A 72 -7.37 11.20 -5.92
C GLY A 72 -6.58 11.62 -7.15
N THR A 73 -6.16 12.88 -7.24
CA THR A 73 -5.44 13.41 -8.41
C THR A 73 -3.95 13.61 -8.18
N GLY A 74 -3.49 13.51 -6.93
CA GLY A 74 -2.10 13.78 -6.60
C GLY A 74 -1.25 12.52 -6.51
N GLY A 75 0.06 12.72 -6.52
CA GLY A 75 1.04 11.66 -6.41
C GLY A 75 2.42 12.21 -6.06
N PRO A 76 3.45 11.36 -6.11
CA PRO A 76 4.79 11.72 -5.66
C PRO A 76 5.62 12.53 -6.67
N GLY A 77 5.04 12.87 -7.82
CA GLY A 77 5.73 13.63 -8.85
C GLY A 77 6.40 12.77 -9.91
N TYR A 78 6.11 11.48 -9.95
CA TYR A 78 6.62 10.53 -10.94
C TYR A 78 5.63 9.40 -11.13
N ASP A 79 5.79 8.65 -12.22
CA ASP A 79 5.07 7.41 -12.48
C ASP A 79 6.06 6.25 -12.55
N PHE A 80 5.59 5.05 -12.34
CA PHE A 80 6.37 3.83 -12.56
C PHE A 80 5.49 2.72 -13.10
N ASP A 81 6.15 1.71 -13.67
CA ASP A 81 5.50 0.66 -14.43
C ASP A 81 4.78 -0.37 -13.56
N ASP A 82 3.83 -1.08 -14.13
CA ASP A 82 3.10 -2.15 -13.47
C ASP A 82 3.98 -3.40 -13.32
N GLU A 83 3.71 -4.16 -12.25
CA GLU A 83 4.37 -5.44 -11.96
C GLU A 83 3.33 -6.52 -11.69
N CYS A 84 2.33 -6.63 -12.56
CA CYS A 84 1.27 -7.62 -12.44
C CYS A 84 1.81 -9.01 -12.78
N THR A 85 1.47 -10.00 -11.96
CA THR A 85 1.83 -11.41 -12.19
C THR A 85 0.60 -12.30 -12.05
N PRO A 86 0.56 -13.44 -12.77
CA PRO A 86 -0.58 -14.38 -12.64
C PRO A 86 -0.73 -14.99 -11.25
N GLU A 87 0.35 -15.03 -10.46
CA GLU A 87 0.38 -15.62 -9.13
C GLU A 87 -0.18 -14.67 -8.07
N ARG A 88 -0.24 -13.37 -8.36
CA ARG A 88 -0.72 -12.35 -7.41
C ARG A 88 -2.00 -11.74 -7.94
N ARG A 89 -3.12 -12.14 -7.35
CA ARG A 89 -4.46 -11.76 -7.79
C ARG A 89 -5.23 -11.09 -6.67
N HIS A 90 -6.29 -10.37 -7.06
CA HIS A 90 -7.24 -9.76 -6.13
C HIS A 90 -8.28 -10.81 -5.72
N GLY A 91 -7.82 -11.90 -5.08
CA GLY A 91 -8.64 -13.08 -4.82
C GLY A 91 -9.30 -13.16 -3.45
N SER A 92 -9.06 -12.20 -2.59
CA SER A 92 -9.58 -12.23 -1.22
C SER A 92 -9.62 -10.83 -0.61
N ALA A 93 -10.14 -10.73 0.62
CA ALA A 93 -10.08 -9.49 1.39
C ALA A 93 -8.64 -9.21 1.84
N GLY A 94 -8.31 -7.94 2.00
CA GLY A 94 -7.02 -7.51 2.55
C GLY A 94 -5.88 -7.49 1.55
N ILE A 95 -6.16 -7.52 0.26
CA ILE A 95 -5.14 -7.42 -0.78
C ILE A 95 -4.73 -5.94 -0.96
N LEU A 96 -3.42 -5.68 -0.86
CA LEU A 96 -2.84 -4.37 -1.13
C LEU A 96 -2.43 -4.28 -2.59
N SER A 97 -2.97 -3.29 -3.29
CA SER A 97 -2.77 -3.11 -4.73
C SER A 97 -2.61 -1.63 -5.07
N MET A 98 -1.96 -1.34 -6.18
CA MET A 98 -1.73 0.05 -6.62
C MET A 98 -2.93 0.59 -7.38
N ALA A 99 -3.40 1.76 -6.97
CA ALA A 99 -4.32 2.54 -7.78
C ALA A 99 -3.55 3.15 -8.96
N ASN A 100 -4.20 3.26 -10.11
CA ASN A 100 -3.61 3.88 -11.29
C ASN A 100 -4.70 4.47 -12.20
N ALA A 101 -4.27 5.24 -13.20
CA ALA A 101 -5.12 5.83 -14.23
C ALA A 101 -4.89 5.18 -15.61
N GLY A 102 -4.45 3.94 -15.62
CA GLY A 102 -4.09 3.18 -16.81
C GLY A 102 -2.70 2.59 -16.69
N PRO A 103 -2.22 1.86 -17.72
CA PRO A 103 -0.89 1.24 -17.66
C PRO A 103 0.22 2.27 -17.41
N GLY A 104 1.16 1.91 -16.51
CA GLY A 104 2.35 2.72 -16.25
C GLY A 104 2.10 4.04 -15.55
N THR A 105 1.00 4.17 -14.80
CA THR A 105 0.67 5.42 -14.10
C THR A 105 0.67 5.26 -12.58
N ASN A 106 1.45 4.32 -12.05
CA ASN A 106 1.55 4.11 -10.61
C ASN A 106 2.32 5.26 -9.95
N GLY A 107 1.88 5.67 -8.79
CA GLY A 107 2.52 6.72 -8.01
C GLY A 107 2.52 6.40 -6.52
N SER A 108 1.68 7.07 -5.73
CA SER A 108 1.61 6.83 -4.29
C SER A 108 0.27 6.25 -3.83
N GLN A 109 -0.77 6.32 -4.63
CA GLN A 109 -2.08 5.85 -4.23
C GLN A 109 -2.18 4.34 -4.30
N PHE A 110 -2.80 3.77 -3.28
CA PHE A 110 -3.01 2.33 -3.15
C PHE A 110 -4.42 2.06 -2.66
N PHE A 111 -4.85 0.80 -2.77
CA PHE A 111 -6.11 0.37 -2.15
C PHE A 111 -5.94 -0.98 -1.48
N ILE A 112 -6.81 -1.25 -0.52
CA ILE A 112 -6.88 -2.52 0.19
C ILE A 112 -8.30 -3.05 0.02
N THR A 113 -8.44 -4.28 -0.42
CA THR A 113 -9.74 -4.85 -0.79
C THR A 113 -10.55 -5.33 0.42
N HIS A 114 -11.87 -5.26 0.30
CA HIS A 114 -12.80 -5.85 1.27
C HIS A 114 -13.14 -7.31 0.96
N GLY A 115 -12.90 -7.74 -0.26
CA GLY A 115 -13.18 -9.08 -0.74
C GLY A 115 -12.58 -9.31 -2.12
N PRO A 116 -12.91 -10.42 -2.80
CA PRO A 116 -12.38 -10.66 -4.14
C PRO A 116 -12.81 -9.59 -5.14
N THR A 117 -11.85 -9.12 -5.94
CA THR A 117 -12.09 -8.15 -7.00
C THR A 117 -11.39 -8.61 -8.29
N PRO A 118 -11.80 -9.76 -8.85
CA PRO A 118 -11.04 -10.40 -9.95
C PRO A 118 -10.99 -9.57 -11.22
N HIS A 119 -11.90 -8.62 -11.40
CA HIS A 119 -11.89 -7.73 -12.55
C HIS A 119 -10.68 -6.78 -12.56
N LEU A 120 -9.95 -6.67 -11.46
CA LEU A 120 -8.76 -5.83 -11.34
C LEU A 120 -7.46 -6.59 -11.66
N ASP A 121 -7.53 -7.92 -11.76
CA ASP A 121 -6.35 -8.73 -12.05
C ASP A 121 -5.72 -8.34 -13.39
N GLY A 122 -4.39 -8.23 -13.39
CA GLY A 122 -3.63 -7.84 -14.57
C GLY A 122 -3.66 -6.36 -14.90
N LYS A 123 -4.44 -5.56 -14.18
CA LYS A 123 -4.57 -4.10 -14.41
C LYS A 123 -3.97 -3.28 -13.27
N HIS A 124 -3.95 -3.83 -12.08
CA HIS A 124 -3.40 -3.21 -10.88
C HIS A 124 -2.38 -4.14 -10.25
N THR A 125 -1.26 -3.60 -9.81
CA THR A 125 -0.19 -4.39 -9.21
C THR A 125 -0.54 -4.79 -7.79
N VAL A 126 -0.74 -6.08 -7.56
CA VAL A 126 -0.86 -6.64 -6.21
C VAL A 126 0.54 -6.76 -5.62
N PHE A 127 0.77 -6.10 -4.48
CA PHE A 127 2.11 -6.10 -3.87
C PHE A 127 2.13 -6.34 -2.36
N GLY A 128 1.01 -6.72 -1.78
CA GLY A 128 0.95 -7.08 -0.37
C GLY A 128 -0.39 -7.62 0.05
N LYS A 129 -0.44 -8.05 1.32
CA LYS A 129 -1.71 -8.45 1.94
C LYS A 129 -1.69 -8.16 3.43
N VAL A 130 -2.84 -7.85 3.98
CA VAL A 130 -3.03 -7.63 5.42
C VAL A 130 -2.87 -8.97 6.16
N ILE A 131 -1.93 -9.03 7.09
CA ILE A 131 -1.71 -10.20 7.95
C ILE A 131 -2.26 -9.99 9.35
N GLU A 132 -2.44 -8.74 9.78
CA GLU A 132 -3.10 -8.39 11.04
C GLU A 132 -3.93 -7.14 10.82
N GLY A 133 -5.13 -7.10 11.40
CA GLY A 133 -5.98 -5.92 11.32
C GLY A 133 -6.97 -5.92 10.17
N LEU A 134 -7.33 -7.07 9.63
CA LEU A 134 -8.36 -7.15 8.58
C LEU A 134 -9.68 -6.55 9.04
N LYS A 135 -10.00 -6.69 10.32
CA LYS A 135 -11.17 -6.05 10.92
C LYS A 135 -11.11 -4.53 10.78
N VAL A 136 -9.92 -3.95 10.94
CA VAL A 136 -9.72 -2.49 10.81
C VAL A 136 -10.00 -2.06 9.38
N VAL A 137 -9.57 -2.84 8.38
CA VAL A 137 -9.87 -2.54 6.96
C VAL A 137 -11.37 -2.36 6.76
N ASN A 138 -12.17 -3.23 7.37
CA ASN A 138 -13.64 -3.16 7.26
C ASN A 138 -14.26 -2.01 8.04
N GLU A 139 -13.53 -1.44 8.99
CA GLU A 139 -14.02 -0.33 9.84
C GLU A 139 -13.63 1.05 9.31
N ILE A 140 -12.64 1.13 8.43
CA ILE A 140 -12.19 2.41 7.84
C ILE A 140 -13.34 3.06 7.06
N LYS A 141 -13.51 4.35 7.27
CA LYS A 141 -14.48 5.18 6.57
C LYS A 141 -13.79 6.26 5.75
N GLN A 142 -14.51 6.79 4.78
CA GLN A 142 -14.00 7.87 3.94
C GLN A 142 -13.55 9.05 4.80
N GLU A 143 -12.38 9.59 4.47
CA GLU A 143 -11.69 10.67 5.17
C GLU A 143 -10.99 10.23 6.47
N ASP A 144 -11.03 8.96 6.85
CA ASP A 144 -10.21 8.48 7.97
C ASP A 144 -8.73 8.67 7.66
N VAL A 145 -7.95 9.04 8.66
CA VAL A 145 -6.55 9.45 8.51
C VAL A 145 -5.60 8.30 8.83
N MET A 146 -4.58 8.13 7.99
CA MET A 146 -3.40 7.36 8.32
C MET A 146 -2.54 8.23 9.23
N GLU A 147 -2.64 8.02 10.54
CA GLU A 147 -1.92 8.84 11.50
C GLU A 147 -0.41 8.66 11.38
N ARG A 148 -0.01 7.41 11.13
CA ARG A 148 1.38 7.08 10.92
C ARG A 148 1.49 5.80 10.10
N VAL A 149 2.50 5.75 9.24
CA VAL A 149 2.82 4.53 8.46
C VAL A 149 4.28 4.19 8.69
N LEU A 150 4.54 2.94 9.05
CA LEU A 150 5.86 2.47 9.48
C LEU A 150 6.31 1.27 8.67
N VAL A 151 7.63 1.16 8.46
CA VAL A 151 8.24 -0.07 8.01
C VAL A 151 8.65 -0.87 9.24
N LEU A 152 8.00 -1.99 9.50
CA LEU A 152 8.29 -2.86 10.64
C LEU A 152 9.49 -3.77 10.37
N GLN A 153 9.61 -4.23 9.12
CA GLN A 153 10.62 -5.18 8.70
C GLN A 153 10.96 -4.94 7.24
N LYS A 154 12.24 -5.05 6.91
CA LYS A 154 12.70 -5.00 5.51
C LYS A 154 13.99 -5.81 5.37
N ARG A 155 14.36 -6.09 4.11
CA ARG A 155 15.62 -6.75 3.79
C ARG A 155 16.78 -5.75 3.81
N ASP A 156 17.99 -6.25 3.89
CA ASP A 156 19.20 -5.43 3.98
C ASP A 156 19.69 -5.02 2.59
N HIS A 157 18.96 -4.11 1.95
CA HIS A 157 19.36 -3.47 0.70
C HIS A 157 18.68 -2.12 0.56
N VAL A 158 19.09 -1.33 -0.40
CA VAL A 158 18.51 -0.02 -0.69
C VAL A 158 17.20 -0.20 -1.44
N TYR A 159 16.16 0.51 -1.00
CA TYR A 159 14.85 0.53 -1.66
C TYR A 159 14.70 1.83 -2.44
N GLU A 160 14.93 1.75 -3.74
CA GLU A 160 14.80 2.88 -4.65
C GLU A 160 13.86 2.49 -5.80
N VAL A 161 12.89 3.34 -6.11
CA VAL A 161 11.97 3.12 -7.21
C VAL A 161 12.61 3.52 -8.54
N GLU A 162 12.42 2.69 -9.55
CA GLU A 162 12.76 3.04 -10.93
C GLU A 162 11.52 3.69 -11.57
N THR A 163 11.67 4.93 -12.00
CA THR A 163 10.58 5.72 -12.55
C THR A 163 10.60 5.75 -14.07
N LEU A 164 9.46 6.08 -14.64
CA LEU A 164 9.33 6.28 -16.08
C LEU A 164 9.74 7.69 -16.50
#